data_1e812d305c5aebb72b9daba87926304e
#
_entry.id   1e812d305c5aebb72b9daba87926304e
#
_cell.length_a   1.000
_cell.length_b   1.000
_cell.length_c   1.000
_cell.angle_alpha   90.00
_cell.angle_beta   90.00
_cell.angle_gamma   90.00
#
_symmetry.space_group_name_H-M   'P 1'
#
loop_
_entity.id
_entity.type
_entity.pdbx_description
1 polymer ?
#
loop_
_entity_poly.entity_id
_entity_poly.type
_entity_poly.pdbx_seq_one_letter_code
_entity_poly.pdbx_strand_id
1 'polypeptide(L)'
;RSIQKERGISVIYITHDLGVVAKVADYVDVMYAGKIVETGTIDEIFYDPRHPYTWGLLSAMPDLDTADERLYTIPGSPPNLLHEKAGDAFAPRNKYALEIDDEIDPPMFKISDTHFAATWLLDPRAPKVEMPPELKDRVARMSAEAKKIEEAE
;
A
#
# COMPACT_ATOMS: atom_id res chain seq x y z
N ARG A 1 15.24 2.75 -16.11
CA ARG A 1 14.97 1.47 -16.85
C ARG A 1 16.01 1.17 -17.94
N SER A 2 16.48 2.15 -18.74
CA SER A 2 17.44 1.89 -19.84
C SER A 2 18.75 1.28 -19.33
N ILE A 3 19.39 1.89 -18.32
CA ILE A 3 20.65 1.38 -17.74
C ILE A 3 20.47 -0.01 -17.12
N GLN A 4 19.35 -0.24 -16.46
CA GLN A 4 19.04 -1.53 -15.85
C GLN A 4 18.92 -2.63 -16.90
N LYS A 5 18.22 -2.36 -18.00
CA LYS A 5 18.09 -3.31 -19.12
C LYS A 5 19.41 -3.57 -19.84
N GLU A 6 20.20 -2.52 -20.08
CA GLU A 6 21.48 -2.63 -20.77
C GLU A 6 22.54 -3.42 -19.98
N ARG A 7 22.51 -3.30 -18.63
CA ARG A 7 23.51 -3.88 -17.76
C ARG A 7 23.06 -5.13 -17.00
N GLY A 8 21.78 -5.50 -17.07
CA GLY A 8 21.22 -6.67 -16.38
C GLY A 8 21.35 -6.57 -14.85
N ILE A 9 21.25 -5.38 -14.29
CA ILE A 9 21.37 -5.13 -12.84
C ILE A 9 20.00 -5.02 -12.19
N SER A 10 19.94 -5.34 -10.89
CA SER A 10 18.78 -5.03 -10.04
C SER A 10 18.95 -3.62 -9.46
N VAL A 11 17.85 -2.88 -9.34
CA VAL A 11 17.83 -1.52 -8.80
C VAL A 11 16.83 -1.44 -7.67
N ILE A 12 17.24 -0.87 -6.54
CA ILE A 12 16.36 -0.56 -5.42
C ILE A 12 16.11 0.95 -5.42
N TYR A 13 14.83 1.34 -5.49
CA TYR A 13 14.39 2.72 -5.32
C TYR A 13 13.78 2.91 -3.93
N ILE A 14 14.28 3.89 -3.19
CA ILE A 14 13.69 4.33 -1.92
C ILE A 14 13.06 5.69 -2.18
N THR A 15 11.74 5.76 -2.13
CA THR A 15 10.98 6.97 -2.45
C THR A 15 9.62 6.96 -1.78
N HIS A 16 9.03 8.13 -1.58
CA HIS A 16 7.65 8.33 -1.18
C HIS A 16 6.74 8.74 -2.36
N ASP A 17 7.29 8.84 -3.55
CA ASP A 17 6.56 9.20 -4.75
C ASP A 17 6.01 7.96 -5.45
N LEU A 18 4.72 7.68 -5.23
CA LEU A 18 4.02 6.54 -5.82
C LEU A 18 3.91 6.64 -7.35
N GLY A 19 3.89 7.84 -7.90
CA GLY A 19 3.89 8.03 -9.35
C GLY A 19 5.18 7.54 -10.00
N VAL A 20 6.32 7.74 -9.34
CA VAL A 20 7.61 7.18 -9.77
C VAL A 20 7.60 5.66 -9.63
N VAL A 21 7.16 5.14 -8.49
CA VAL A 21 7.06 3.70 -8.22
C VAL A 21 6.24 3.00 -9.31
N ALA A 22 5.09 3.54 -9.67
CA ALA A 22 4.21 2.98 -10.69
C ALA A 22 4.88 2.84 -12.06
N LYS A 23 5.85 3.70 -12.37
CA LYS A 23 6.53 3.72 -13.69
C LYS A 23 7.75 2.81 -13.77
N VAL A 24 8.43 2.55 -12.64
CA VAL A 24 9.76 1.92 -12.66
C VAL A 24 9.84 0.60 -11.90
N ALA A 25 8.97 0.35 -10.92
CA ALA A 25 9.04 -0.81 -10.06
C ALA A 25 8.41 -2.05 -10.70
N ASP A 26 8.97 -3.22 -10.39
CA ASP A 26 8.40 -4.53 -10.66
C ASP A 26 7.79 -5.10 -9.37
N TYR A 27 8.45 -4.88 -8.24
CA TYR A 27 8.02 -5.24 -6.88
C TYR A 27 8.04 -4.03 -5.96
N VAL A 28 7.14 -4.00 -5.01
CA VAL A 28 6.98 -2.90 -4.05
C VAL A 28 6.95 -3.44 -2.63
N ASP A 29 7.78 -2.84 -1.78
CA ASP A 29 7.71 -3.00 -0.34
C ASP A 29 7.20 -1.69 0.26
N VAL A 30 6.05 -1.74 0.92
CA VAL A 30 5.49 -0.60 1.67
C VAL A 30 6.01 -0.67 3.09
N MET A 31 6.66 0.40 3.53
CA MET A 31 7.26 0.48 4.87
C MET A 31 6.56 1.51 5.75
N TYR A 32 6.38 1.15 7.01
CA TYR A 32 5.91 2.05 8.06
C TYR A 32 6.68 1.82 9.35
N ALA A 33 7.14 2.88 9.97
CA ALA A 33 7.89 2.82 11.24
C ALA A 33 9.06 1.80 11.23
N GLY A 34 9.79 1.72 10.11
CA GLY A 34 10.94 0.82 9.96
C GLY A 34 10.59 -0.64 9.67
N LYS A 35 9.32 -0.97 9.48
CA LYS A 35 8.86 -2.33 9.16
C LYS A 35 8.19 -2.38 7.80
N ILE A 36 8.33 -3.50 7.09
CA ILE A 36 7.53 -3.77 5.88
C ILE A 36 6.13 -4.17 6.32
N VAL A 37 5.12 -3.45 5.86
CA VAL A 37 3.71 -3.69 6.19
C VAL A 37 2.94 -4.36 5.07
N GLU A 38 3.36 -4.17 3.84
CA GLU A 38 2.82 -4.88 2.67
C GLU A 38 3.91 -5.04 1.61
N THR A 39 3.92 -6.17 0.93
CA THR A 39 4.85 -6.46 -0.17
C THR A 39 4.13 -7.21 -1.28
N GLY A 40 4.48 -6.91 -2.52
CA GLY A 40 3.90 -7.57 -3.69
C GLY A 40 4.42 -7.02 -5.00
N THR A 41 3.91 -7.56 -6.10
CA THR A 41 4.14 -6.99 -7.41
C THR A 41 3.51 -5.59 -7.51
N ILE A 42 3.95 -4.80 -8.48
CA ILE A 42 3.38 -3.47 -8.70
C ILE A 42 1.86 -3.53 -8.89
N ASP A 43 1.34 -4.51 -9.60
CA ASP A 43 -0.09 -4.66 -9.85
C ASP A 43 -0.86 -5.05 -8.58
N GLU A 44 -0.30 -5.94 -7.75
CA GLU A 44 -0.91 -6.35 -6.49
C GLU A 44 -1.04 -5.17 -5.52
N ILE A 45 0.00 -4.36 -5.40
CA ILE A 45 0.00 -3.21 -4.49
C ILE A 45 -0.91 -2.08 -4.99
N PHE A 46 -0.95 -1.81 -6.29
CA PHE A 46 -1.75 -0.71 -6.84
C PHE A 46 -3.21 -1.08 -7.11
N TYR A 47 -3.51 -2.35 -7.41
CA TYR A 47 -4.87 -2.78 -7.78
C TYR A 47 -5.56 -3.66 -6.72
N ASP A 48 -4.80 -4.27 -5.82
CA ASP A 48 -5.34 -5.12 -4.73
C ASP A 48 -4.64 -4.87 -3.38
N PRO A 49 -4.48 -3.61 -2.94
CA PRO A 49 -3.83 -3.30 -1.67
C PRO A 49 -4.68 -3.84 -0.51
N ARG A 50 -3.99 -4.37 0.52
CA ARG A 50 -4.66 -5.02 1.66
C ARG A 50 -4.41 -4.33 3.00
N HIS A 51 -3.28 -3.64 3.16
CA HIS A 51 -2.99 -2.93 4.39
C HIS A 51 -3.66 -1.54 4.40
N PRO A 52 -4.32 -1.14 5.49
CA PRO A 52 -4.95 0.19 5.59
C PRO A 52 -4.01 1.37 5.36
N TYR A 53 -2.73 1.22 5.73
CA TYR A 53 -1.74 2.25 5.42
C TYR A 53 -1.51 2.40 3.91
N THR A 54 -1.44 1.30 3.17
CA THR A 54 -1.35 1.31 1.71
C THR A 54 -2.58 1.97 1.09
N TRP A 55 -3.76 1.69 1.61
CA TRP A 55 -4.99 2.39 1.20
C TRP A 55 -4.88 3.90 1.36
N GLY A 56 -4.34 4.35 2.50
CA GLY A 56 -4.12 5.76 2.77
C GLY A 56 -3.14 6.40 1.80
N LEU A 57 -2.02 5.73 1.51
CA LEU A 57 -1.03 6.21 0.55
C LEU A 57 -1.61 6.36 -0.87
N LEU A 58 -2.33 5.35 -1.34
CA LEU A 58 -2.95 5.38 -2.66
C LEU A 58 -4.07 6.43 -2.75
N SER A 59 -4.84 6.61 -1.68
CA SER A 59 -5.89 7.62 -1.61
C SER A 59 -5.34 9.05 -1.58
N ALA A 60 -4.11 9.22 -1.10
CA ALA A 60 -3.41 10.51 -1.06
C ALA A 60 -2.74 10.89 -2.39
N MET A 61 -2.65 9.96 -3.35
CA MET A 61 -2.10 10.26 -4.68
C MET A 61 -2.95 11.32 -5.39
N PRO A 62 -2.33 12.34 -6.00
CA PRO A 62 -3.06 13.25 -6.87
C PRO A 62 -3.69 12.48 -8.04
N ASP A 63 -4.98 12.70 -8.26
CA ASP A 63 -5.69 12.22 -9.45
C ASP A 63 -5.78 13.38 -10.44
N LEU A 64 -5.27 13.19 -11.64
CA LEU A 64 -5.26 14.24 -12.68
C LEU A 64 -6.68 14.59 -13.18
N ASP A 65 -7.65 13.71 -12.94
CA ASP A 65 -9.02 13.85 -13.43
C ASP A 65 -10.01 14.39 -12.39
N THR A 66 -9.63 14.52 -11.12
CA THR A 66 -10.50 15.07 -10.08
C THR A 66 -10.15 16.50 -9.75
N ALA A 67 -11.08 17.40 -10.08
CA ALA A 67 -11.06 18.80 -9.65
C ALA A 67 -11.30 19.00 -8.15
N ASP A 68 -11.39 17.92 -7.37
CA ASP A 68 -11.65 17.98 -5.94
C ASP A 68 -10.30 18.00 -5.19
N GLU A 69 -9.92 19.20 -4.76
CA GLU A 69 -8.66 19.49 -4.07
C GLU A 69 -8.52 18.85 -2.66
N ARG A 70 -9.46 18.02 -2.25
CA ARG A 70 -9.38 17.32 -0.96
C ARG A 70 -8.53 16.04 -1.10
N LEU A 71 -7.22 16.22 -1.02
CA LEU A 71 -6.31 15.10 -0.84
C LEU A 71 -6.65 14.38 0.48
N TYR A 72 -6.88 13.08 0.38
CA TYR A 72 -7.02 12.24 1.56
C TYR A 72 -5.73 12.34 2.39
N THR A 73 -5.87 12.61 3.67
CA THR A 73 -4.73 12.64 4.60
C THR A 73 -4.92 11.54 5.62
N ILE A 74 -3.86 10.75 5.82
CA ILE A 74 -3.84 9.76 6.91
C ILE A 74 -3.86 10.51 8.23
N PRO A 75 -4.86 10.31 9.10
CA PRO A 75 -4.99 11.07 10.34
C PRO A 75 -3.84 10.77 11.30
N GLY A 76 -3.59 11.67 12.24
CA GLY A 76 -2.59 11.52 13.29
C GLY A 76 -1.16 11.81 12.80
N SER A 77 -0.21 11.64 13.71
CA SER A 77 1.22 11.82 13.47
C SER A 77 1.96 10.48 13.39
N PRO A 78 3.06 10.41 12.64
CA PRO A 78 3.94 9.25 12.69
C PRO A 78 4.39 8.95 14.12
N PRO A 79 4.63 7.68 14.47
CA PRO A 79 5.03 7.30 15.82
C PRO A 79 6.41 7.86 16.17
N ASN A 80 6.60 8.14 17.46
CA ASN A 80 7.93 8.41 17.99
C ASN A 80 8.66 7.07 18.16
N LEU A 81 9.64 6.81 17.30
CA LEU A 81 10.42 5.57 17.29
C LEU A 81 11.37 5.42 18.50
N LEU A 82 11.50 6.45 19.35
CA LEU A 82 12.29 6.37 20.59
C LEU A 82 11.61 5.54 21.67
N HIS A 83 10.32 5.29 21.55
CA HIS A 83 9.55 4.49 22.50
C HIS A 83 8.81 3.39 21.74
N GLU A 84 9.40 2.21 21.67
CA GLU A 84 8.71 1.04 21.13
C GLU A 84 7.52 0.71 22.04
N LYS A 85 6.33 0.71 21.46
CA LYS A 85 5.12 0.16 22.07
C LYS A 85 4.90 -1.24 21.53
N ALA A 86 4.31 -2.11 22.33
CA ALA A 86 3.81 -3.39 21.86
C ALA A 86 2.71 -3.16 20.80
N GLY A 87 2.54 -4.14 19.91
CA GLY A 87 1.49 -4.10 18.91
C GLY A 87 1.87 -3.41 17.61
N ASP A 88 0.87 -3.17 16.80
CA ASP A 88 1.03 -2.54 15.48
C ASP A 88 1.31 -1.04 15.61
N ALA A 89 2.45 -0.61 15.11
CA ALA A 89 2.83 0.81 15.12
C ALA A 89 1.84 1.72 14.38
N PHE A 90 1.07 1.18 13.44
CA PHE A 90 0.06 1.91 12.69
C PHE A 90 -1.30 1.98 13.41
N ALA A 91 -1.56 1.16 14.42
CA ALA A 91 -2.83 1.09 15.14
C ALA A 91 -3.40 2.46 15.56
N PRO A 92 -2.62 3.41 16.11
CA PRO A 92 -3.14 4.73 16.51
C PRO A 92 -3.69 5.58 15.35
N ARG A 93 -3.33 5.27 14.11
CA ARG A 93 -3.75 5.98 12.89
C ARG A 93 -4.69 5.14 12.02
N ASN A 94 -4.96 3.91 12.44
CA ASN A 94 -5.73 2.95 11.69
C ASN A 94 -7.18 2.93 12.19
N LYS A 95 -8.10 3.50 11.43
CA LYS A 95 -9.53 3.49 11.78
C LYS A 95 -10.15 2.08 11.77
N TYR A 96 -9.45 1.09 11.23
CA TYR A 96 -9.85 -0.31 11.21
C TYR A 96 -9.10 -1.15 12.26
N ALA A 97 -8.35 -0.53 13.17
CA ALA A 97 -7.61 -1.23 14.21
C ALA A 97 -8.54 -2.10 15.06
N LEU A 98 -8.04 -3.28 15.38
CA LEU A 98 -8.68 -4.23 16.31
C LEU A 98 -7.98 -4.15 17.67
N GLU A 99 -8.60 -4.65 18.74
CA GLU A 99 -7.98 -4.66 20.08
C GLU A 99 -6.61 -5.35 20.10
N ILE A 100 -6.45 -6.43 19.31
CA ILE A 100 -5.19 -7.15 19.18
C ILE A 100 -4.05 -6.30 18.58
N ASP A 101 -4.37 -5.31 17.77
CA ASP A 101 -3.37 -4.40 17.19
C ASP A 101 -2.62 -3.60 18.27
N ASP A 102 -3.23 -3.37 19.43
CA ASP A 102 -2.58 -2.68 20.55
C ASP A 102 -1.64 -3.58 21.35
N GLU A 103 -1.75 -4.89 21.20
CA GLU A 103 -1.05 -5.88 22.03
C GLU A 103 0.03 -6.63 21.24
N ILE A 104 -0.28 -7.06 20.02
CA ILE A 104 0.55 -7.97 19.24
C ILE A 104 0.73 -7.42 17.84
N ASP A 105 1.98 -7.31 17.43
CA ASP A 105 2.37 -6.97 16.05
C ASP A 105 1.78 -8.00 15.06
N PRO A 106 1.06 -7.58 14.01
CA PRO A 106 0.51 -8.53 13.07
C PRO A 106 1.62 -9.21 12.28
N PRO A 107 1.52 -10.54 12.07
CA PRO A 107 2.44 -11.24 11.20
C PRO A 107 2.15 -10.89 9.74
N MET A 108 3.10 -11.20 8.85
CA MET A 108 2.90 -11.12 7.41
C MET A 108 1.96 -12.25 6.95
N PHE A 109 0.70 -11.91 6.69
CA PHE A 109 -0.27 -12.84 6.13
C PHE A 109 -0.06 -13.01 4.64
N LYS A 110 -0.08 -14.24 4.16
CA LYS A 110 0.04 -14.57 2.74
C LYS A 110 -1.31 -14.38 2.04
N ILE A 111 -1.32 -13.57 0.98
CA ILE A 111 -2.47 -13.35 0.11
C ILE A 111 -2.30 -14.15 -1.19
N SER A 112 -1.11 -14.09 -1.77
CA SER A 112 -0.68 -14.89 -2.91
C SER A 112 0.78 -15.30 -2.75
N ASP A 113 1.37 -15.99 -3.72
CA ASP A 113 2.79 -16.40 -3.66
C ASP A 113 3.74 -15.20 -3.63
N THR A 114 3.30 -14.05 -4.07
CA THR A 114 4.09 -12.80 -4.14
C THR A 114 3.54 -11.68 -3.27
N HIS A 115 2.31 -11.78 -2.77
CA HIS A 115 1.61 -10.73 -2.04
C HIS A 115 1.41 -11.09 -0.57
N PHE A 116 1.92 -10.23 0.31
CA PHE A 116 1.83 -10.38 1.77
C PHE A 116 1.51 -9.03 2.42
N ALA A 117 0.76 -9.07 3.51
CA ALA A 117 0.48 -7.88 4.30
C ALA A 117 0.43 -8.18 5.80
N ALA A 118 1.00 -7.27 6.59
CA ALA A 118 1.04 -7.35 8.04
C ALA A 118 -0.16 -6.62 8.65
N THR A 119 -1.32 -7.21 8.53
CA THR A 119 -2.57 -6.70 9.12
C THR A 119 -3.43 -7.82 9.67
N TRP A 120 -3.91 -7.66 10.90
CA TRP A 120 -4.86 -8.60 11.52
C TRP A 120 -6.20 -8.70 10.77
N LEU A 121 -6.53 -7.75 9.90
CA LEU A 121 -7.72 -7.81 9.06
C LEU A 121 -7.73 -9.01 8.09
N LEU A 122 -6.57 -9.60 7.84
CA LEU A 122 -6.43 -10.82 7.02
C LEU A 122 -6.58 -12.12 7.81
N ASP A 123 -6.62 -12.06 9.14
CA ASP A 123 -6.93 -13.24 9.97
C ASP A 123 -8.36 -13.70 9.68
N PRO A 124 -8.61 -15.01 9.50
CA PRO A 124 -9.95 -15.53 9.20
C PRO A 124 -11.01 -15.19 10.26
N ARG A 125 -10.59 -14.87 11.48
CA ARG A 125 -11.47 -14.49 12.60
C ARG A 125 -11.81 -13.00 12.61
N ALA A 126 -11.05 -12.19 11.86
CA ALA A 126 -11.27 -10.75 11.80
C ALA A 126 -12.55 -10.39 11.03
N PRO A 127 -13.17 -9.23 11.34
CA PRO A 127 -14.22 -8.69 10.50
C PRO A 127 -13.73 -8.51 9.06
N LYS A 128 -14.58 -8.80 8.09
CA LYS A 128 -14.26 -8.52 6.69
C LYS A 128 -14.32 -7.03 6.43
N VAL A 129 -13.17 -6.44 6.14
CA VAL A 129 -13.04 -5.03 5.79
C VAL A 129 -12.47 -4.92 4.39
N GLU A 130 -13.15 -4.19 3.54
CA GLU A 130 -12.70 -3.87 2.20
C GLU A 130 -12.09 -2.45 2.17
N MET A 131 -11.29 -2.18 1.13
CA MET A 131 -10.77 -0.84 0.91
C MET A 131 -11.92 0.17 0.76
N PRO A 132 -11.70 1.46 1.11
CA PRO A 132 -12.72 2.50 0.99
C PRO A 132 -13.32 2.58 -0.42
N PRO A 133 -14.64 2.87 -0.57
CA PRO A 133 -15.30 2.93 -1.87
C PRO A 133 -14.64 3.88 -2.86
N GLU A 134 -14.18 5.03 -2.41
CA GLU A 134 -13.49 6.03 -3.24
C GLU A 134 -12.19 5.47 -3.82
N LEU A 135 -11.43 4.72 -3.02
CA LEU A 135 -10.22 4.05 -3.48
C LEU A 135 -10.55 2.89 -4.42
N LYS A 136 -11.61 2.13 -4.13
CA LYS A 136 -12.08 1.03 -4.98
C LYS A 136 -12.45 1.52 -6.38
N ASP A 137 -13.17 2.63 -6.47
CA ASP A 137 -13.55 3.27 -7.74
C ASP A 137 -12.30 3.78 -8.50
N ARG A 138 -11.35 4.36 -7.79
CA ARG A 138 -10.09 4.82 -8.36
C ARG A 138 -9.25 3.69 -8.91
N VAL A 139 -9.11 2.59 -8.16
CA VAL A 139 -8.40 1.38 -8.59
C VAL A 139 -9.06 0.79 -9.84
N ALA A 140 -10.39 0.73 -9.90
CA ALA A 140 -11.12 0.25 -11.07
C ALA A 140 -10.85 1.11 -12.32
N ARG A 141 -10.81 2.44 -12.18
CA ARG A 141 -10.46 3.35 -13.28
C ARG A 141 -9.03 3.16 -13.75
N MET A 142 -8.05 3.11 -12.86
CA MET A 142 -6.64 2.88 -13.19
C MET A 142 -6.44 1.54 -13.90
N SER A 143 -7.10 0.48 -13.46
CA SER A 143 -7.04 -0.84 -14.07
C SER A 143 -7.63 -0.84 -15.49
N ALA A 144 -8.73 -0.12 -15.71
CA ALA A 144 -9.35 0.00 -17.02
C ALA A 144 -8.47 0.78 -18.02
N GLU A 145 -7.80 1.83 -17.55
CA GLU A 145 -6.85 2.60 -18.38
C GLU A 145 -5.62 1.78 -18.76
N ALA A 146 -5.05 1.03 -17.81
CA ALA A 146 -3.91 0.15 -18.08
C ALA A 146 -4.23 -0.89 -19.16
N LYS A 147 -5.41 -1.52 -19.11
CA LYS A 147 -5.86 -2.47 -20.12
C LYS A 147 -6.01 -1.85 -21.52
N LYS A 148 -6.52 -0.61 -21.60
CA LYS A 148 -6.65 0.10 -22.89
C LYS A 148 -5.30 0.41 -23.52
N ILE A 149 -4.26 0.66 -22.70
CA ILE A 149 -2.91 0.92 -23.19
C ILE A 149 -2.29 -0.37 -23.72
N GLU A 150 -2.45 -1.49 -23.02
CA GLU A 150 -1.97 -2.81 -23.44
C GLU A 150 -2.64 -3.30 -24.75
N GLU A 151 -3.94 -3.01 -24.92
CA GLU A 151 -4.69 -3.37 -26.13
C GLU A 151 -4.35 -2.49 -27.34
N ALA A 152 -3.72 -1.33 -27.12
CA ALA A 152 -3.36 -0.37 -28.17
C ALA A 152 -1.90 -0.53 -28.68
N GLU A 153 -1.07 -1.36 -28.04
CA GLU A 153 0.30 -1.70 -28.45
C GLU A 153 0.35 -3.00 -29.25
#